data_e764b63f48036a09f562908485361d08
#
_entry.id   e764b63f48036a09f562908485361d08
#
_cell.length_a   1.000
_cell.length_b   1.000
_cell.length_c   1.000
_cell.angle_alpha   90.00
_cell.angle_beta   90.00
_cell.angle_gamma   90.00
#
_symmetry.space_group_name_H-M   'P 1'
#
loop_
_entity.id
_entity.type
_entity.pdbx_description
1 polymer ?
#
loop_
_entity_poly.entity_id
_entity_poly.type
_entity_poly.pdbx_seq_one_letter_code
_entity_poly.pdbx_strand_id
1 'polypeptide(L)'
;MALLQIAEPGQSAAPHQQKLAVGIDLGTTNSLIATVRNGHSDILLDEQNRPLLPSVVHFGKDEKVIVGYEAAELATQDPQNTVISVKRLIGRSLADIQQRYPNLPYQFVASENGLPLLATRQGVRSPIEISAEILKKLTALGEQRLGGDLVGAVITVPAYFDDAQRQS
;
A
#
# COMPACT_ATOMS: atom_id res chain seq x y z
N MET A 1 -7.60 4.78 -12.80
CA MET A 1 -7.57 5.32 -14.17
C MET A 1 -6.10 5.52 -14.54
N ALA A 2 -5.58 4.71 -15.44
CA ALA A 2 -4.20 4.87 -15.90
C ALA A 2 -4.17 6.03 -16.90
N LEU A 3 -3.55 7.13 -16.56
CA LEU A 3 -3.23 8.20 -17.50
C LEU A 3 -1.96 7.82 -18.26
N LEU A 4 -2.14 7.15 -19.37
CA LEU A 4 -1.08 7.03 -20.38
C LEU A 4 -0.98 8.39 -21.09
N GLN A 5 -0.05 9.22 -20.68
CA GLN A 5 0.35 10.34 -21.53
C GLN A 5 1.27 9.79 -22.62
N ILE A 6 0.73 9.61 -23.80
CA ILE A 6 1.52 9.33 -25.00
C ILE A 6 2.07 10.70 -25.46
N ALA A 7 3.37 10.88 -25.37
CA ALA A 7 4.01 12.06 -25.94
C ALA A 7 3.91 11.97 -27.47
N GLU A 8 3.46 13.04 -28.10
CA GLU A 8 3.45 13.13 -29.56
C GLU A 8 4.88 13.12 -30.10
N PRO A 9 5.13 12.54 -31.29
CA PRO A 9 6.44 12.56 -31.92
C PRO A 9 6.92 14.01 -32.13
N GLY A 10 8.03 14.37 -31.49
CA GLY A 10 8.61 15.72 -31.59
C GLY A 10 8.54 16.55 -30.30
N GLN A 11 7.86 16.05 -29.27
CA GLN A 11 7.86 16.67 -27.94
C GLN A 11 8.68 15.82 -26.95
N SER A 12 9.98 15.73 -27.13
CA SER A 12 10.82 15.19 -26.08
C SER A 12 10.97 16.25 -24.99
N ALA A 13 10.46 15.94 -23.78
CA ALA A 13 10.71 16.77 -22.61
C ALA A 13 12.23 16.92 -22.40
N ALA A 14 12.66 18.12 -22.01
CA ALA A 14 14.05 18.36 -21.65
C ALA A 14 14.48 17.33 -20.57
N PRO A 15 15.74 16.85 -20.57
CA PRO A 15 16.18 15.78 -19.66
C PRO A 15 15.89 16.04 -18.18
N HIS A 16 15.86 17.29 -17.76
CA HIS A 16 15.52 17.72 -16.38
C HIS A 16 14.02 17.79 -16.10
N GLN A 17 13.17 17.56 -17.09
CA GLN A 17 11.71 17.53 -16.96
C GLN A 17 11.14 16.12 -17.18
N GLN A 18 11.97 15.09 -17.12
CA GLN A 18 11.48 13.70 -17.22
C GLN A 18 10.52 13.42 -16.07
N LYS A 19 9.28 13.10 -16.44
CA LYS A 19 8.27 12.64 -15.50
C LYS A 19 8.61 11.23 -15.05
N LEU A 20 8.73 11.05 -13.75
CA LEU A 20 9.06 9.76 -13.14
C LEU A 20 7.78 8.95 -12.95
N ALA A 21 7.75 7.75 -13.51
CA ALA A 21 6.65 6.81 -13.33
C ALA A 21 7.15 5.54 -12.64
N VAL A 22 6.32 5.01 -11.76
CA VAL A 22 6.62 3.78 -11.01
C VAL A 22 5.45 2.81 -11.10
N GLY A 23 5.76 1.52 -10.98
CA GLY A 23 4.78 0.48 -10.73
C GLY A 23 4.83 0.08 -9.27
N ILE A 24 3.66 -0.04 -8.63
CA ILE A 24 3.52 -0.51 -7.26
C ILE A 24 2.70 -1.79 -7.26
N ASP A 25 3.23 -2.84 -6.66
CA ASP A 25 2.50 -4.07 -6.38
C ASP A 25 2.17 -4.09 -4.88
N LEU A 26 0.89 -3.88 -4.58
CA LEU A 26 0.36 -3.98 -3.22
C LEU A 26 -0.05 -5.42 -2.96
N GLY A 27 0.88 -6.21 -2.44
CA GLY A 27 0.64 -7.62 -2.14
C GLY A 27 0.00 -7.85 -0.78
N THR A 28 -0.52 -9.06 -0.57
CA THR A 28 -1.09 -9.46 0.72
C THR A 28 -0.02 -9.54 1.80
N THR A 29 1.09 -10.18 1.50
CA THR A 29 2.21 -10.38 2.44
C THR A 29 3.29 -9.33 2.29
N ASN A 30 3.68 -9.04 1.05
CA ASN A 30 4.72 -8.08 0.73
C ASN A 30 4.28 -7.17 -0.40
N SER A 31 4.80 -5.97 -0.39
CA SER A 31 4.60 -4.97 -1.44
C SER A 31 5.95 -4.56 -2.03
N LEU A 32 5.94 -4.01 -3.22
CA LEU A 32 7.16 -3.54 -3.87
C LEU A 32 6.86 -2.33 -4.77
N ILE A 33 7.92 -1.60 -5.09
CA ILE A 33 7.89 -0.52 -6.06
C ILE A 33 8.99 -0.75 -7.10
N ALA A 34 8.69 -0.48 -8.35
CA ALA A 34 9.61 -0.63 -9.47
C ALA A 34 9.56 0.59 -10.38
N THR A 35 10.69 0.89 -11.03
CA THR A 35 10.71 1.85 -12.13
C THR A 35 10.17 1.19 -13.39
N VAL A 36 9.49 1.99 -14.22
CA VAL A 36 9.04 1.55 -15.54
C VAL A 36 9.70 2.45 -16.59
N ARG A 37 10.66 1.92 -17.32
CA ARG A 37 11.37 2.62 -18.41
C ARG A 37 11.50 1.73 -19.63
N ASN A 38 11.09 2.21 -20.80
CA ASN A 38 11.28 1.52 -22.08
C ASN A 38 10.84 0.04 -22.09
N GLY A 39 9.72 -0.26 -21.42
CA GLY A 39 9.23 -1.63 -21.33
C GLY A 39 9.96 -2.52 -20.31
N HIS A 40 10.93 -1.98 -19.58
CA HIS A 40 11.65 -2.67 -18.51
C HIS A 40 11.20 -2.16 -17.14
N SER A 41 11.09 -3.06 -16.18
CA SER A 41 10.82 -2.71 -14.77
C SER A 41 11.99 -3.19 -13.90
N ASP A 42 12.52 -2.26 -13.11
CA ASP A 42 13.57 -2.55 -12.13
C ASP A 42 13.03 -2.27 -10.73
N ILE A 43 13.07 -3.27 -9.85
CA ILE A 43 12.61 -3.14 -8.47
C ILE A 43 13.54 -2.18 -7.73
N LEU A 44 12.95 -1.20 -7.03
CA LEU A 44 13.69 -0.29 -6.18
C LEU A 44 13.97 -0.95 -4.82
N LEU A 45 15.21 -0.87 -4.39
CA LEU A 45 15.66 -1.43 -3.11
C LEU A 45 15.57 -0.38 -2.01
N ASP A 46 15.29 -0.82 -0.78
CA ASP A 46 15.34 0.05 0.39
C ASP A 46 16.80 0.35 0.82
N GLU A 47 16.97 1.06 1.94
CA GLU A 47 18.29 1.42 2.45
C GLU A 47 19.17 0.21 2.83
N GLN A 48 18.54 -0.93 3.10
CA GLN A 48 19.22 -2.19 3.40
C GLN A 48 19.28 -3.14 2.21
N ASN A 49 19.09 -2.62 0.99
CA ASN A 49 19.10 -3.39 -0.27
C ASN A 49 18.02 -4.50 -0.34
N ARG A 50 16.86 -4.28 0.30
CA ARG A 50 15.77 -5.25 0.28
C ARG A 50 14.74 -4.86 -0.78
N PRO A 51 14.30 -5.81 -1.63
CA PRO A 51 13.36 -5.52 -2.71
C PRO A 51 11.90 -5.48 -2.28
N LEU A 52 11.57 -6.12 -1.15
CA LEU A 52 10.19 -6.27 -0.69
C LEU A 52 9.97 -5.48 0.59
N LEU A 53 8.80 -4.85 0.69
CA LEU A 53 8.32 -4.22 1.91
C LEU A 53 7.20 -5.09 2.49
N PRO A 54 7.34 -5.62 3.70
CA PRO A 54 6.23 -6.32 4.34
C PRO A 54 4.98 -5.45 4.41
N SER A 55 3.84 -6.01 4.01
CA SER A 55 2.54 -5.31 4.02
C SER A 55 1.97 -5.28 5.44
N VAL A 56 2.71 -4.66 6.35
CA VAL A 56 2.41 -4.55 7.79
C VAL A 56 2.46 -3.10 8.19
N VAL A 57 1.42 -2.65 8.89
CA VAL A 57 1.29 -1.26 9.37
C VAL A 57 1.07 -1.28 10.88
N HIS A 58 1.92 -0.60 11.63
CA HIS A 58 1.80 -0.46 13.07
C HIS A 58 1.44 0.98 13.44
N PHE A 59 0.37 1.13 14.22
CA PHE A 59 -0.07 2.41 14.78
C PHE A 59 0.48 2.55 16.18
N GLY A 60 1.56 3.30 16.31
CA GLY A 60 2.28 3.51 17.55
C GLY A 60 1.77 4.67 18.39
N LYS A 61 2.48 4.94 19.48
CA LYS A 61 2.26 6.12 20.31
C LYS A 61 2.75 7.38 19.59
N ASP A 62 2.24 8.56 20.03
CA ASP A 62 2.63 9.86 19.49
C ASP A 62 2.38 9.98 17.97
N GLU A 63 1.26 9.41 17.51
CA GLU A 63 0.84 9.42 16.10
C GLU A 63 1.87 8.83 15.12
N LYS A 64 2.80 8.03 15.62
CA LYS A 64 3.78 7.33 14.78
C LYS A 64 3.13 6.19 14.02
N VAL A 65 3.36 6.17 12.71
CA VAL A 65 2.98 5.03 11.86
C VAL A 65 4.25 4.38 11.33
N ILE A 66 4.39 3.09 11.56
CA ILE A 66 5.54 2.30 11.12
C ILE A 66 5.05 1.29 10.10
N VAL A 67 5.75 1.17 8.98
CA VAL A 67 5.39 0.27 7.88
C VAL A 67 6.57 -0.63 7.54
N GLY A 68 6.30 -1.92 7.34
CA GLY A 68 7.29 -2.86 6.85
C GLY A 68 7.92 -3.72 7.93
N TYR A 69 9.23 -3.93 7.86
CA TYR A 69 9.96 -4.85 8.72
C TYR A 69 9.88 -4.51 10.20
N GLU A 70 10.05 -3.24 10.56
CA GLU A 70 9.94 -2.80 11.94
C GLU A 70 8.53 -2.99 12.49
N ALA A 71 7.51 -2.75 11.67
CA ALA A 71 6.12 -3.00 12.04
C ALA A 71 5.88 -4.49 12.27
N ALA A 72 6.42 -5.36 11.43
CA ALA A 72 6.28 -6.81 11.56
C ALA A 72 6.84 -7.34 12.88
N GLU A 73 7.94 -6.76 13.36
CA GLU A 73 8.54 -7.11 14.66
C GLU A 73 7.63 -6.76 15.85
N LEU A 74 6.76 -5.78 15.69
CA LEU A 74 5.82 -5.35 16.74
C LEU A 74 4.52 -6.15 16.77
N ALA A 75 4.28 -7.01 15.78
CA ALA A 75 3.03 -7.74 15.65
C ALA A 75 2.73 -8.69 16.81
N THR A 76 3.75 -9.30 17.41
CA THR A 76 3.58 -10.18 18.57
C THR A 76 3.38 -9.42 19.88
N GLN A 77 3.95 -8.24 20.00
CA GLN A 77 3.88 -7.42 21.21
C GLN A 77 2.62 -6.56 21.26
N ASP A 78 2.16 -6.08 20.11
CA ASP A 78 1.02 -5.19 19.99
C ASP A 78 0.14 -5.57 18.78
N PRO A 79 -0.47 -6.76 18.81
CA PRO A 79 -1.21 -7.28 17.66
C PRO A 79 -2.46 -6.46 17.30
N GLN A 80 -3.10 -5.82 18.27
CA GLN A 80 -4.30 -5.03 18.03
C GLN A 80 -4.01 -3.77 17.18
N ASN A 81 -2.81 -3.21 17.29
CA ASN A 81 -2.38 -2.01 16.58
C ASN A 81 -1.42 -2.29 15.43
N THR A 82 -1.20 -3.56 15.09
CA THR A 82 -0.31 -3.97 14.00
C THR A 82 -1.10 -4.76 12.98
N VAL A 83 -1.46 -4.10 11.88
CA VAL A 83 -2.31 -4.68 10.86
C VAL A 83 -1.47 -5.38 9.82
N ILE A 84 -1.70 -6.68 9.68
CA ILE A 84 -1.02 -7.56 8.74
C ILE A 84 -1.98 -7.95 7.63
N SER A 85 -1.50 -7.94 6.38
CA SER A 85 -2.28 -8.42 5.23
C SER A 85 -3.64 -7.71 5.07
N VAL A 86 -3.63 -6.39 5.19
CA VAL A 86 -4.84 -5.55 5.11
C VAL A 86 -5.60 -5.76 3.81
N LYS A 87 -4.92 -6.18 2.75
CA LYS A 87 -5.52 -6.47 1.45
C LYS A 87 -6.66 -7.49 1.52
N ARG A 88 -6.61 -8.41 2.48
CA ARG A 88 -7.68 -9.37 2.74
C ARG A 88 -8.98 -8.73 3.23
N LEU A 89 -8.90 -7.52 3.74
CA LEU A 89 -10.03 -6.79 4.33
C LEU A 89 -10.67 -5.81 3.34
N ILE A 90 -9.99 -5.49 2.25
CA ILE A 90 -10.44 -4.50 1.28
C ILE A 90 -11.66 -5.03 0.50
N GLY A 91 -12.70 -4.21 0.41
CA GLY A 91 -13.91 -4.51 -0.35
C GLY A 91 -14.81 -5.60 0.25
N ARG A 92 -14.52 -6.08 1.44
CA ARG A 92 -15.32 -7.10 2.12
C ARG A 92 -16.16 -6.49 3.22
N SER A 93 -17.34 -7.08 3.48
CA SER A 93 -18.15 -6.71 4.64
C SER A 93 -17.53 -7.22 5.94
N LEU A 94 -17.84 -6.55 7.04
CA LEU A 94 -17.40 -7.00 8.36
C LEU A 94 -17.86 -8.42 8.66
N ALA A 95 -19.10 -8.75 8.29
CA ALA A 95 -19.64 -10.10 8.49
C ALA A 95 -18.86 -11.17 7.72
N ASP A 96 -18.48 -10.89 6.48
CA ASP A 96 -17.67 -11.79 5.66
C ASP A 96 -16.28 -12.00 6.27
N ILE A 97 -15.66 -10.94 6.75
CA ILE A 97 -14.34 -11.01 7.40
C ILE A 97 -14.40 -11.84 8.68
N GLN A 98 -15.39 -11.63 9.52
CA GLN A 98 -15.55 -12.36 10.77
C GLN A 98 -15.81 -13.85 10.53
N GLN A 99 -16.49 -14.18 9.45
CA GLN A 99 -16.73 -15.57 9.05
C GLN A 99 -15.46 -16.23 8.51
N ARG A 100 -14.71 -15.54 7.65
CA ARG A 100 -13.50 -16.07 7.01
C ARG A 100 -12.29 -16.12 7.95
N TYR A 101 -12.17 -15.12 8.81
CA TYR A 101 -11.03 -14.90 9.69
C TYR A 101 -11.48 -14.66 11.13
N PRO A 102 -12.02 -15.68 11.82
CA PRO A 102 -12.63 -15.51 13.14
C PRO A 102 -11.63 -15.15 14.26
N ASN A 103 -10.34 -15.33 14.02
CA ASN A 103 -9.28 -15.19 15.04
C ASN A 103 -8.38 -13.96 14.82
N LEU A 104 -8.83 -12.98 14.04
CA LEU A 104 -8.07 -11.75 13.88
C LEU A 104 -7.97 -10.97 15.19
N PRO A 105 -6.79 -10.43 15.55
CA PRO A 105 -6.58 -9.76 16.82
C PRO A 105 -7.12 -8.33 16.87
N TYR A 106 -7.70 -7.84 15.77
CA TYR A 106 -8.13 -6.45 15.64
C TYR A 106 -9.49 -6.22 16.29
N GLN A 107 -9.68 -5.01 16.80
CA GLN A 107 -10.97 -4.56 17.26
C GLN A 107 -11.73 -3.90 16.11
N PHE A 108 -12.70 -4.61 15.58
CA PHE A 108 -13.55 -4.08 14.51
C PHE A 108 -14.66 -3.20 15.05
N VAL A 109 -14.98 -2.17 14.30
CA VAL A 109 -16.08 -1.25 14.56
C VAL A 109 -17.07 -1.36 13.41
N ALA A 110 -18.35 -1.49 13.73
CA ALA A 110 -19.39 -1.53 12.72
C ALA A 110 -19.57 -0.14 12.08
N SER A 111 -19.72 -0.11 10.75
CA SER A 111 -20.08 1.09 10.00
C SER A 111 -21.49 0.97 9.44
N GLU A 112 -22.09 2.10 9.09
CA GLU A 112 -23.45 2.14 8.54
C GLU A 112 -23.61 1.36 7.24
N ASN A 113 -22.56 1.27 6.44
CA ASN A 113 -22.54 0.54 5.16
C ASN A 113 -22.07 -0.91 5.26
N GLY A 114 -21.85 -1.43 6.49
CA GLY A 114 -21.39 -2.80 6.72
C GLY A 114 -19.93 -3.07 6.40
N LEU A 115 -19.16 -2.07 5.98
CA LEU A 115 -17.73 -2.22 5.73
C LEU A 115 -16.94 -2.25 7.04
N PRO A 116 -15.79 -2.97 7.09
CA PRO A 116 -15.01 -3.07 8.30
C PRO A 116 -14.29 -1.76 8.61
N LEU A 117 -14.29 -1.39 9.88
CA LEU A 117 -13.42 -0.35 10.42
C LEU A 117 -12.62 -0.96 11.56
N LEU A 118 -11.39 -0.55 11.73
CA LEU A 118 -10.50 -1.04 12.77
C LEU A 118 -10.24 0.07 13.79
N ALA A 119 -10.50 -0.22 15.06
CA ALA A 119 -10.13 0.68 16.15
C ALA A 119 -8.65 0.51 16.47
N THR A 120 -7.87 1.54 16.19
CA THR A 120 -6.45 1.58 16.51
C THR A 120 -6.19 2.59 17.62
N ARG A 121 -4.99 2.56 18.17
CA ARG A 121 -4.54 3.57 19.14
C ARG A 121 -4.66 5.00 18.61
N GLN A 122 -4.57 5.18 17.30
CA GLN A 122 -4.66 6.48 16.65
C GLN A 122 -6.06 6.81 16.12
N GLY A 123 -7.07 6.07 16.55
CA GLY A 123 -8.46 6.22 16.13
C GLY A 123 -8.90 5.13 15.16
N VAL A 124 -10.09 5.30 14.63
CA VAL A 124 -10.71 4.35 13.72
C VAL A 124 -10.13 4.52 12.31
N ARG A 125 -9.76 3.41 11.69
CA ARG A 125 -9.18 3.39 10.34
C ARG A 125 -9.89 2.37 9.46
N SER A 126 -10.12 2.72 8.20
CA SER A 126 -10.58 1.77 7.19
C SER A 126 -9.41 0.97 6.62
N PRO A 127 -9.65 -0.21 6.02
CA PRO A 127 -8.61 -0.95 5.32
C PRO A 127 -7.92 -0.15 4.21
N ILE A 128 -8.65 0.73 3.53
CA ILE A 128 -8.10 1.60 2.49
C ILE A 128 -7.14 2.63 3.08
N GLU A 129 -7.50 3.27 4.19
CA GLU A 129 -6.62 4.21 4.89
C GLU A 129 -5.33 3.52 5.36
N ILE A 130 -5.45 2.29 5.84
CA ILE A 130 -4.29 1.49 6.27
C ILE A 130 -3.42 1.13 5.08
N SER A 131 -4.01 0.72 3.96
CA SER A 131 -3.28 0.46 2.71
C SER A 131 -2.56 1.69 2.19
N ALA A 132 -3.16 2.87 2.34
CA ALA A 132 -2.55 4.14 1.94
C ALA A 132 -1.23 4.40 2.68
N GLU A 133 -1.06 3.93 3.91
CA GLU A 133 0.21 4.05 4.63
C GLU A 133 1.32 3.24 3.97
N ILE A 134 1.01 2.05 3.45
CA ILE A 134 1.96 1.24 2.68
C ILE A 134 2.34 1.98 1.38
N LEU A 135 1.36 2.53 0.68
CA LEU A 135 1.60 3.28 -0.56
C LEU A 135 2.45 4.53 -0.31
N LYS A 136 2.22 5.25 0.77
CA LYS A 136 3.04 6.41 1.17
C LYS A 136 4.49 6.01 1.38
N LYS A 137 4.74 4.89 2.05
CA LYS A 137 6.09 4.40 2.31
C LYS A 137 6.81 4.04 1.00
N LEU A 138 6.13 3.34 0.10
CA LEU A 138 6.69 2.97 -1.21
C LEU A 138 6.90 4.19 -2.10
N THR A 139 5.96 5.13 -2.12
CA THR A 139 6.10 6.37 -2.89
C THR A 139 7.28 7.20 -2.41
N ALA A 140 7.46 7.33 -1.09
CA ALA A 140 8.62 8.02 -0.52
C ALA A 140 9.94 7.34 -0.92
N LEU A 141 9.99 6.01 -0.93
CA LEU A 141 11.13 5.27 -1.41
C LEU A 141 11.41 5.56 -2.89
N GLY A 142 10.37 5.57 -3.71
CA GLY A 142 10.47 5.90 -5.13
C GLY A 142 11.05 7.29 -5.36
N GLU A 143 10.53 8.29 -4.68
CA GLU A 143 11.02 9.68 -4.76
C GLU A 143 12.47 9.80 -4.32
N GLN A 144 12.83 9.14 -3.22
CA GLN A 144 14.20 9.14 -2.71
C GLN A 144 15.18 8.49 -3.70
N ARG A 145 14.82 7.36 -4.28
CA ARG A 145 15.70 6.60 -5.18
C ARG A 145 15.78 7.22 -6.57
N LEU A 146 14.74 7.86 -7.05
CA LEU A 146 14.71 8.47 -8.37
C LEU A 146 15.07 9.96 -8.35
N GLY A 147 15.19 10.56 -7.17
CA GLY A 147 15.66 11.93 -7.00
C GLY A 147 14.68 13.00 -7.44
N GLY A 148 13.36 12.73 -7.39
CA GLY A 148 12.35 13.71 -7.78
C GLY A 148 10.93 13.25 -7.49
N ASP A 149 9.98 14.16 -7.69
CA ASP A 149 8.57 13.89 -7.45
C ASP A 149 8.02 12.90 -8.48
N LEU A 150 7.23 11.94 -8.00
CA LEU A 150 6.55 11.00 -8.86
C LEU A 150 5.30 11.66 -9.45
N VAL A 151 5.16 11.60 -10.77
CA VAL A 151 3.99 12.15 -11.49
C VAL A 151 2.92 11.12 -11.79
N GLY A 152 3.24 9.83 -11.59
CA GLY A 152 2.27 8.76 -11.79
C GLY A 152 2.74 7.46 -11.16
N ALA A 153 1.78 6.70 -10.67
CA ALA A 153 1.99 5.34 -10.18
C ALA A 153 0.93 4.42 -10.77
N VAL A 154 1.36 3.25 -11.23
CA VAL A 154 0.46 2.17 -11.64
C VAL A 154 0.42 1.16 -10.49
N ILE A 155 -0.75 1.01 -9.88
CA ILE A 155 -0.95 0.06 -8.79
C ILE A 155 -1.51 -1.23 -9.36
N THR A 156 -0.80 -2.33 -9.18
CA THR A 156 -1.23 -3.65 -9.64
C THR A 156 -2.09 -4.31 -8.59
N VAL A 157 -3.27 -4.77 -9.00
CA VAL A 157 -4.15 -5.58 -8.16
C VAL A 157 -4.24 -7.00 -8.72
N PRO A 158 -4.36 -8.03 -7.87
CA PRO A 158 -4.46 -9.41 -8.32
C PRO A 158 -5.73 -9.65 -9.15
N ALA A 159 -5.64 -10.60 -10.06
CA ALA A 159 -6.78 -11.01 -10.89
C ALA A 159 -7.95 -11.59 -10.07
N TYR A 160 -7.68 -12.12 -8.88
CA TYR A 160 -8.72 -12.66 -8.00
C TYR A 160 -9.46 -11.59 -7.17
N PHE A 161 -9.08 -10.31 -7.27
CA PHE A 161 -9.87 -9.25 -6.68
C PHE A 161 -11.23 -9.17 -7.37
N ASP A 162 -12.29 -9.18 -6.57
CA ASP A 162 -13.62 -8.94 -7.09
C ASP A 162 -13.84 -7.43 -7.40
N ASP A 163 -14.97 -7.12 -8.03
CA ASP A 163 -15.24 -5.74 -8.46
C ASP A 163 -15.31 -4.77 -7.27
N ALA A 164 -15.83 -5.21 -6.12
CA ALA A 164 -15.88 -4.39 -4.92
C ALA A 164 -14.48 -4.03 -4.41
N GLN A 165 -13.55 -5.00 -4.43
CA GLN A 165 -12.17 -4.78 -4.04
C GLN A 165 -11.41 -3.87 -5.00
N ARG A 166 -11.75 -3.91 -6.30
CA ARG A 166 -11.12 -3.06 -7.33
C ARG A 166 -11.59 -1.62 -7.28
N GLN A 167 -12.81 -1.39 -6.81
CA GLN A 167 -13.40 -0.05 -6.70
C GLN A 167 -13.06 0.66 -5.39
N SER A 168 -12.44 -0.03 -4.47
CA SER A 168 -11.98 0.51 -3.20
C SER A 168 -10.61 1.21 -3.34
#